data_dc7fd2fe6218ccd8712f44e95709baa6
#
_entry.id   dc7fd2fe6218ccd8712f44e95709baa6
#
_cell.length_a   1.000
_cell.length_b   1.000
_cell.length_c   1.000
_cell.angle_alpha   90.00
_cell.angle_beta   90.00
_cell.angle_gamma   90.00
#
_symmetry.space_group_name_H-M   'P 1'
#
loop_
_entity.id
_entity.type
_entity.pdbx_description
1 polymer ?
#
loop_
_entity_poly.entity_id
_entity_poly.type
_entity_poly.pdbx_seq_one_letter_code
_entity_poly.pdbx_strand_id
1 'polypeptide(L)'
;LDQSPFYAESGGQVGDQGEFTSLNGSGQVLDCIKQGKIFLHKINIAEGSIKLDDTLKLSVASTLRACAASNHSATHLMHAALKHVLGNHVEQKGSLVDASKLRFDFSHPKAVTKDEIKQIESLVNQHTLNNAEVKTELMQLDDAIASGAEAMFGEKYDDEVRVLSMGDGFSVELCGGTHVSRTGDIGMFTILSESSVSSGV
;
A
#
# COMPACT_ATOMS: atom_id res chain seq x y z
N LEU A 1 9.70 21.12 2.67
CA LEU A 1 10.51 20.83 1.48
C LEU A 1 9.73 21.20 0.23
N ASP A 2 10.41 21.63 -0.82
CA ASP A 2 9.83 21.92 -2.15
C ASP A 2 9.53 20.64 -2.92
N GLN A 3 10.28 19.56 -2.67
CA GLN A 3 10.05 18.22 -3.19
C GLN A 3 10.53 17.17 -2.20
N SER A 4 9.98 15.94 -2.29
CA SER A 4 10.34 14.86 -1.40
C SER A 4 10.22 13.50 -2.11
N PRO A 5 11.18 12.57 -1.93
CA PRO A 5 11.07 11.20 -2.40
C PRO A 5 10.30 10.30 -1.43
N PHE A 6 9.97 10.80 -0.22
CA PHE A 6 9.32 10.01 0.81
C PHE A 6 7.82 9.90 0.54
N TYR A 7 7.30 8.66 0.58
CA TYR A 7 5.86 8.41 0.61
C TYR A 7 5.29 8.92 1.93
N ALA A 8 4.25 9.72 1.88
CA ALA A 8 3.53 10.13 3.06
C ALA A 8 2.38 9.16 3.35
N GLU A 9 2.21 8.80 4.63
CA GLU A 9 1.17 7.89 5.10
C GLU A 9 -0.19 8.22 4.45
N SER A 10 -0.76 7.22 3.78
CA SER A 10 -2.05 7.31 3.10
C SER A 10 -2.55 5.92 2.74
N GLY A 11 -3.88 5.74 2.62
CA GLY A 11 -4.50 4.50 2.14
C GLY A 11 -4.12 3.25 2.97
N GLY A 12 -3.79 3.42 4.25
CA GLY A 12 -3.36 2.33 5.14
C GLY A 12 -1.88 1.97 5.06
N GLN A 13 -1.12 2.50 4.07
CA GLN A 13 0.34 2.31 4.03
C GLN A 13 1.02 3.37 4.89
N VAL A 14 1.94 2.94 5.77
CA VAL A 14 2.77 3.82 6.61
C VAL A 14 3.68 4.72 5.79
N GLY A 15 4.07 5.86 6.35
CA GLY A 15 5.04 6.78 5.75
C GLY A 15 6.44 6.16 5.64
N ASP A 16 7.20 6.65 4.67
CA ASP A 16 8.58 6.23 4.50
C ASP A 16 9.49 6.76 5.60
N GLN A 17 10.53 5.98 5.83
CA GLN A 17 11.66 6.33 6.67
C GLN A 17 12.95 6.45 5.84
N GLY A 18 13.96 7.10 6.41
CA GLY A 18 15.26 7.22 5.75
C GLY A 18 16.17 8.25 6.40
N GLU A 19 17.00 8.89 5.60
CA GLU A 19 18.05 9.78 6.06
C GLU A 19 18.05 11.09 5.27
N PHE A 20 18.58 12.12 5.89
CA PHE A 20 18.91 13.37 5.22
C PHE A 20 20.33 13.83 5.58
N THR A 21 20.97 14.52 4.65
CA THR A 21 22.25 15.18 4.85
C THR A 21 22.23 16.56 4.22
N SER A 22 22.94 17.52 4.84
CA SER A 22 23.20 18.85 4.32
C SER A 22 24.66 19.25 4.59
N LEU A 23 25.05 20.47 4.21
CA LEU A 23 26.36 21.01 4.57
C LEU A 23 26.53 21.21 6.07
N ASN A 24 25.42 21.46 6.80
CA ASN A 24 25.45 21.91 8.19
C ASN A 24 24.94 20.85 9.17
N GLY A 25 24.35 19.76 8.70
CA GLY A 25 23.80 18.73 9.57
C GLY A 25 23.31 17.49 8.84
N SER A 26 23.08 16.46 9.63
CA SER A 26 22.56 15.17 9.17
C SER A 26 21.60 14.57 10.18
N GLY A 27 20.79 13.63 9.74
CA GLY A 27 19.85 12.95 10.62
C GLY A 27 18.97 11.96 9.90
N GLN A 28 17.93 11.54 10.60
CA GLN A 28 17.00 10.53 10.15
C GLN A 28 15.61 11.13 9.89
N VAL A 29 14.95 10.65 8.85
CA VAL A 29 13.50 10.80 8.66
C VAL A 29 12.83 9.57 9.27
N LEU A 30 12.10 9.80 10.35
CA LEU A 30 11.46 8.74 11.15
C LEU A 30 10.07 8.40 10.63
N ASP A 31 9.42 9.35 9.94
CA ASP A 31 8.07 9.21 9.42
C ASP A 31 7.75 10.33 8.43
N CYS A 32 6.81 10.09 7.54
CA CYS A 32 6.26 11.08 6.62
C CYS A 32 4.75 10.98 6.61
N ILE A 33 4.06 12.08 6.96
CA ILE A 33 2.59 12.16 6.98
C ILE A 33 2.10 13.28 6.06
N LYS A 34 0.82 13.22 5.70
CA LYS A 34 0.19 14.20 4.82
C LYS A 34 -0.80 15.06 5.61
N GLN A 35 -0.69 16.37 5.49
CA GLN A 35 -1.66 17.32 6.00
C GLN A 35 -2.17 18.20 4.85
N GLY A 36 -3.32 17.87 4.30
CA GLY A 36 -3.79 18.46 3.06
C GLY A 36 -2.83 18.17 1.91
N LYS A 37 -2.28 19.21 1.27
CA LYS A 37 -1.26 19.10 0.20
C LYS A 37 0.18 19.15 0.71
N ILE A 38 0.39 19.27 2.03
CA ILE A 38 1.72 19.43 2.64
C ILE A 38 2.21 18.08 3.16
N PHE A 39 3.46 17.75 2.85
CA PHE A 39 4.17 16.59 3.37
C PHE A 39 5.00 17.00 4.58
N LEU A 40 4.68 16.42 5.75
CA LEU A 40 5.36 16.67 7.01
C LEU A 40 6.31 15.51 7.30
N HIS A 41 7.60 15.81 7.42
CA HIS A 41 8.64 14.84 7.76
C HIS A 41 8.96 14.95 9.26
N LYS A 42 8.74 13.89 10.00
CA LYS A 42 9.21 13.76 11.38
C LYS A 42 10.67 13.38 11.35
N ILE A 43 11.54 14.25 11.85
CA ILE A 43 12.99 14.05 11.77
C ILE A 43 13.64 13.98 13.15
N ASN A 44 14.80 13.31 13.20
CA ASN A 44 15.75 13.38 14.29
C ASN A 44 17.08 13.91 13.75
N ILE A 45 17.58 15.04 14.29
CA ILE A 45 18.88 15.59 13.92
C ILE A 45 19.94 14.85 14.75
N ALA A 46 20.85 14.13 14.05
CA ALA A 46 21.94 13.41 14.68
C ALA A 46 23.17 14.31 14.87
N GLU A 47 23.46 15.16 13.89
CA GLU A 47 24.62 16.07 13.91
C GLU A 47 24.25 17.42 13.34
N GLY A 48 24.83 18.49 13.89
CA GLY A 48 24.72 19.85 13.40
C GLY A 48 23.32 20.46 13.52
N SER A 49 22.89 21.15 12.47
CA SER A 49 21.58 21.81 12.40
C SER A 49 21.12 21.94 10.95
N ILE A 50 19.80 22.09 10.75
CA ILE A 50 19.20 22.49 9.47
C ILE A 50 18.43 23.79 9.65
N LYS A 51 18.39 24.60 8.60
CA LYS A 51 17.71 25.90 8.58
C LYS A 51 16.83 26.01 7.33
N LEU A 52 15.98 27.00 7.32
CA LEU A 52 15.24 27.37 6.12
C LEU A 52 16.24 27.66 4.98
N ASP A 53 15.89 27.27 3.78
CA ASP A 53 16.68 27.40 2.55
C ASP A 53 17.93 26.50 2.46
N ASP A 54 18.18 25.64 3.45
CA ASP A 54 19.22 24.61 3.32
C ASP A 54 18.83 23.58 2.25
N THR A 55 19.81 23.21 1.40
CA THR A 55 19.64 22.11 0.45
C THR A 55 19.92 20.78 1.16
N LEU A 56 18.92 19.87 1.12
CA LEU A 56 19.02 18.55 1.71
C LEU A 56 19.16 17.48 0.63
N LYS A 57 20.10 16.56 0.83
CA LYS A 57 20.11 15.29 0.13
C LYS A 57 19.29 14.29 0.95
N LEU A 58 18.25 13.74 0.33
CA LEU A 58 17.29 12.83 0.95
C LEU A 58 17.51 11.40 0.43
N SER A 59 17.46 10.41 1.32
CA SER A 59 17.62 9.00 0.99
C SER A 59 16.55 8.17 1.71
N VAL A 60 15.65 7.56 0.93
CA VAL A 60 14.62 6.65 1.48
C VAL A 60 15.28 5.33 1.88
N ALA A 61 14.86 4.74 3.00
CA ALA A 61 15.26 3.40 3.43
C ALA A 61 14.71 2.34 2.47
N SER A 62 15.48 2.05 1.42
CA SER A 62 15.04 1.23 0.28
C SER A 62 14.50 -0.14 0.68
N THR A 63 15.12 -0.79 1.68
CA THR A 63 14.67 -2.09 2.19
C THR A 63 13.29 -2.00 2.85
N LEU A 64 13.04 -0.99 3.69
CA LEU A 64 11.73 -0.80 4.32
C LEU A 64 10.66 -0.48 3.27
N ARG A 65 10.97 0.40 2.32
CA ARG A 65 10.09 0.71 1.19
C ARG A 65 9.77 -0.53 0.36
N ALA A 66 10.76 -1.37 0.03
CA ALA A 66 10.55 -2.59 -0.74
C ALA A 66 9.64 -3.58 0.00
N CYS A 67 9.86 -3.80 1.30
CA CYS A 67 9.00 -4.65 2.11
C CYS A 67 7.56 -4.10 2.21
N ALA A 68 7.38 -2.79 2.43
CA ALA A 68 6.05 -2.17 2.45
C ALA A 68 5.36 -2.28 1.08
N ALA A 69 6.08 -2.09 -0.03
CA ALA A 69 5.55 -2.27 -1.38
C ALA A 69 5.12 -3.71 -1.68
N SER A 70 5.90 -4.72 -1.22
CA SER A 70 5.53 -6.13 -1.32
C SER A 70 4.26 -6.44 -0.54
N ASN A 71 4.17 -5.99 0.72
CA ASN A 71 2.98 -6.17 1.56
C ASN A 71 1.76 -5.43 0.99
N HIS A 72 1.94 -4.23 0.44
CA HIS A 72 0.84 -3.50 -0.18
C HIS A 72 0.33 -4.19 -1.45
N SER A 73 1.23 -4.68 -2.28
CA SER A 73 0.85 -5.45 -3.48
C SER A 73 0.17 -6.77 -3.12
N ALA A 74 0.65 -7.46 -2.07
CA ALA A 74 -0.01 -8.65 -1.54
C ALA A 74 -1.43 -8.36 -1.03
N THR A 75 -1.67 -7.16 -0.44
CA THR A 75 -2.99 -6.73 0.02
C THR A 75 -4.00 -6.70 -1.13
N HIS A 76 -3.63 -6.15 -2.28
CA HIS A 76 -4.50 -6.10 -3.45
C HIS A 76 -4.82 -7.49 -4.03
N LEU A 77 -3.80 -8.36 -4.19
CA LEU A 77 -4.05 -9.74 -4.62
C LEU A 77 -4.91 -10.51 -3.62
N MET A 78 -4.69 -10.29 -2.32
CA MET A 78 -5.52 -10.90 -1.27
C MET A 78 -6.97 -10.39 -1.31
N HIS A 79 -7.20 -9.08 -1.49
CA HIS A 79 -8.53 -8.52 -1.62
C HIS A 79 -9.30 -9.16 -2.79
N ALA A 80 -8.67 -9.24 -3.96
CA ALA A 80 -9.27 -9.93 -5.12
C ALA A 80 -9.53 -11.42 -4.85
N ALA A 81 -8.61 -12.12 -4.16
CA ALA A 81 -8.78 -13.51 -3.78
C ALA A 81 -9.91 -13.71 -2.75
N LEU A 82 -10.05 -12.80 -1.76
CA LEU A 82 -11.17 -12.80 -0.81
C LEU A 82 -12.51 -12.67 -1.55
N LYS A 83 -12.63 -11.75 -2.50
CA LYS A 83 -13.85 -11.60 -3.30
C LYS A 83 -14.12 -12.83 -4.15
N HIS A 84 -13.09 -13.42 -4.73
CA HIS A 84 -13.23 -14.65 -5.54
C HIS A 84 -13.73 -15.84 -4.72
N VAL A 85 -13.23 -16.01 -3.49
CA VAL A 85 -13.56 -17.17 -2.63
C VAL A 85 -14.83 -16.95 -1.81
N LEU A 86 -14.99 -15.76 -1.22
CA LEU A 86 -16.08 -15.47 -0.28
C LEU A 86 -17.27 -14.79 -0.95
N GLY A 87 -17.05 -14.10 -2.07
CA GLY A 87 -18.09 -13.42 -2.85
C GLY A 87 -17.93 -11.90 -2.90
N ASN A 88 -18.66 -11.28 -3.82
CA ASN A 88 -18.56 -9.83 -4.14
C ASN A 88 -19.02 -8.88 -3.02
N HIS A 89 -19.61 -9.40 -1.93
CA HIS A 89 -19.98 -8.59 -0.75
C HIS A 89 -18.77 -8.21 0.12
N VAL A 90 -17.61 -8.80 -0.15
CA VAL A 90 -16.36 -8.44 0.54
C VAL A 90 -15.97 -7.02 0.14
N GLU A 91 -15.95 -6.13 1.12
CA GLU A 91 -15.52 -4.74 0.97
C GLU A 91 -14.46 -4.43 2.03
N GLN A 92 -13.43 -3.69 1.64
CA GLN A 92 -12.44 -3.20 2.60
C GLN A 92 -13.10 -2.24 3.61
N LYS A 93 -12.84 -2.46 4.88
CA LYS A 93 -13.26 -1.58 6.00
C LYS A 93 -12.07 -0.91 6.70
N GLY A 94 -10.88 -1.45 6.52
CA GLY A 94 -9.63 -0.90 7.02
C GLY A 94 -8.43 -1.62 6.45
N SER A 95 -7.27 -0.96 6.50
CA SER A 95 -5.99 -1.53 6.08
C SER A 95 -4.85 -0.95 6.90
N LEU A 96 -3.84 -1.76 7.16
CA LEU A 96 -2.54 -1.32 7.66
C LEU A 96 -1.47 -2.10 6.92
N VAL A 97 -0.55 -1.38 6.31
CA VAL A 97 0.57 -1.95 5.56
C VAL A 97 1.87 -1.31 6.05
N ASP A 98 2.76 -2.12 6.58
CA ASP A 98 4.12 -1.72 6.97
C ASP A 98 5.16 -2.69 6.39
N ALA A 99 6.44 -2.50 6.73
CA ALA A 99 7.51 -3.35 6.22
C ALA A 99 7.50 -4.77 6.81
N SER A 100 6.77 -5.02 7.89
CA SER A 100 6.76 -6.31 8.60
C SER A 100 5.54 -7.17 8.29
N LYS A 101 4.41 -6.54 7.99
CA LYS A 101 3.11 -7.21 7.80
C LYS A 101 2.10 -6.33 7.08
N LEU A 102 1.01 -6.95 6.71
CA LEU A 102 -0.25 -6.29 6.35
C LEU A 102 -1.37 -6.72 7.30
N ARG A 103 -2.35 -5.83 7.51
CA ARG A 103 -3.66 -6.14 8.10
C ARG A 103 -4.73 -5.63 7.15
N PHE A 104 -5.76 -6.43 6.97
CA PHE A 104 -6.88 -6.10 6.09
C PHE A 104 -8.19 -6.41 6.81
N ASP A 105 -8.96 -5.39 7.10
CA ASP A 105 -10.27 -5.51 7.73
C ASP A 105 -11.33 -5.46 6.61
N PHE A 106 -12.25 -6.40 6.59
CA PHE A 106 -13.23 -6.53 5.51
C PHE A 106 -14.60 -7.00 6.02
N SER A 107 -15.66 -6.66 5.26
CA SER A 107 -17.01 -7.10 5.57
C SER A 107 -17.22 -8.57 5.20
N HIS A 108 -17.61 -9.40 6.19
CA HIS A 108 -18.04 -10.77 5.97
C HIS A 108 -18.94 -11.25 7.13
N PRO A 109 -20.07 -11.93 6.85
CA PRO A 109 -21.07 -12.28 7.89
C PRO A 109 -20.72 -13.51 8.73
N LYS A 110 -19.66 -14.24 8.40
CA LYS A 110 -19.23 -15.48 9.08
C LYS A 110 -17.72 -15.48 9.26
N ALA A 111 -17.21 -16.29 10.21
CA ALA A 111 -15.77 -16.60 10.27
C ALA A 111 -15.31 -17.30 8.99
N VAL A 112 -14.14 -16.93 8.49
CA VAL A 112 -13.53 -17.58 7.32
C VAL A 112 -13.05 -18.97 7.73
N THR A 113 -13.44 -19.98 6.97
CA THR A 113 -13.05 -21.36 7.26
C THR A 113 -11.58 -21.60 6.89
N LYS A 114 -10.97 -22.64 7.50
CA LYS A 114 -9.58 -23.02 7.19
C LYS A 114 -9.38 -23.40 5.72
N ASP A 115 -10.41 -23.94 5.06
CA ASP A 115 -10.31 -24.32 3.65
C ASP A 115 -10.43 -23.09 2.74
N GLU A 116 -11.25 -22.11 3.10
CA GLU A 116 -11.32 -20.82 2.41
C GLU A 116 -9.99 -20.05 2.56
N ILE A 117 -9.39 -20.01 3.77
CA ILE A 117 -8.07 -19.43 3.99
C ILE A 117 -7.01 -20.06 3.06
N LYS A 118 -6.95 -21.39 2.99
CA LYS A 118 -6.03 -22.09 2.08
C LYS A 118 -6.27 -21.77 0.60
N GLN A 119 -7.53 -21.62 0.20
CA GLN A 119 -7.87 -21.25 -1.17
C GLN A 119 -7.39 -19.82 -1.48
N ILE A 120 -7.61 -18.87 -0.56
CA ILE A 120 -7.14 -17.49 -0.67
C ILE A 120 -5.60 -17.45 -0.79
N GLU A 121 -4.89 -18.13 0.13
CA GLU A 121 -3.42 -18.22 0.08
C GLU A 121 -2.92 -18.83 -1.24
N SER A 122 -3.59 -19.90 -1.71
CA SER A 122 -3.24 -20.55 -2.96
C SER A 122 -3.40 -19.62 -4.16
N LEU A 123 -4.51 -18.87 -4.24
CA LEU A 123 -4.75 -17.91 -5.32
C LEU A 123 -3.72 -16.79 -5.32
N VAL A 124 -3.46 -16.16 -4.16
CA VAL A 124 -2.44 -15.10 -4.05
C VAL A 124 -1.08 -15.62 -4.49
N ASN A 125 -0.64 -16.78 -3.96
CA ASN A 125 0.65 -17.36 -4.31
C ASN A 125 0.72 -17.78 -5.79
N GLN A 126 -0.37 -18.23 -6.39
CA GLN A 126 -0.44 -18.52 -7.82
C GLN A 126 -0.19 -17.28 -8.67
N HIS A 127 -0.88 -16.14 -8.36
CA HIS A 127 -0.66 -14.88 -9.07
C HIS A 127 0.73 -14.29 -8.81
N THR A 128 1.28 -14.51 -7.62
CA THR A 128 2.68 -14.16 -7.31
C THR A 128 3.65 -14.97 -8.19
N LEU A 129 3.49 -16.29 -8.27
CA LEU A 129 4.35 -17.16 -9.06
C LEU A 129 4.26 -16.92 -10.58
N ASN A 130 3.12 -16.44 -11.08
CA ASN A 130 2.95 -16.04 -12.49
C ASN A 130 3.86 -14.87 -12.87
N ASN A 131 4.38 -14.13 -11.91
CA ASN A 131 5.33 -13.04 -12.09
C ASN A 131 4.89 -12.03 -13.17
N ALA A 132 3.59 -11.68 -13.16
CA ALA A 132 3.02 -10.72 -14.09
C ALA A 132 3.52 -9.29 -13.81
N GLU A 133 3.57 -8.45 -14.83
CA GLU A 133 3.89 -7.03 -14.68
C GLU A 133 2.80 -6.32 -13.87
N VAL A 134 3.20 -5.44 -12.96
CA VAL A 134 2.29 -4.55 -12.23
C VAL A 134 2.19 -3.24 -12.98
N LYS A 135 0.99 -2.94 -13.49
CA LYS A 135 0.73 -1.76 -14.32
C LYS A 135 0.06 -0.66 -13.52
N THR A 136 0.48 0.56 -13.76
CA THR A 136 -0.15 1.75 -13.19
C THR A 136 -0.44 2.75 -14.30
N GLU A 137 -1.67 3.26 -14.32
CA GLU A 137 -2.12 4.22 -15.30
C GLU A 137 -2.80 5.40 -14.59
N LEU A 138 -2.56 6.62 -15.08
CA LEU A 138 -3.30 7.80 -14.64
C LEU A 138 -4.46 8.01 -15.61
N MET A 139 -5.66 8.16 -15.07
CA MET A 139 -6.86 8.44 -15.88
C MET A 139 -7.90 9.23 -15.08
N GLN A 140 -8.92 9.73 -15.76
CA GLN A 140 -10.03 10.40 -15.11
C GLN A 140 -10.81 9.39 -14.24
N LEU A 141 -11.33 9.83 -13.11
CA LEU A 141 -12.04 8.97 -12.16
C LEU A 141 -13.23 8.22 -12.81
N ASP A 142 -13.99 8.91 -13.64
CA ASP A 142 -15.15 8.31 -14.33
C ASP A 142 -14.71 7.21 -15.31
N ASP A 143 -13.59 7.41 -16.01
CA ASP A 143 -13.01 6.41 -16.93
C ASP A 143 -12.48 5.20 -16.14
N ALA A 144 -11.85 5.43 -14.98
CA ALA A 144 -11.36 4.39 -14.11
C ALA A 144 -12.50 3.50 -13.59
N ILE A 145 -13.60 4.11 -13.12
CA ILE A 145 -14.79 3.38 -12.68
C ILE A 145 -15.43 2.61 -13.84
N ALA A 146 -15.53 3.24 -15.01
CA ALA A 146 -16.08 2.61 -16.21
C ALA A 146 -15.23 1.42 -16.70
N SER A 147 -13.90 1.43 -16.46
CA SER A 147 -13.00 0.31 -16.75
C SER A 147 -13.12 -0.84 -15.75
N GLY A 148 -13.91 -0.70 -14.68
CA GLY A 148 -14.10 -1.70 -13.63
C GLY A 148 -13.09 -1.62 -12.50
N ALA A 149 -12.32 -0.54 -12.39
CA ALA A 149 -11.42 -0.33 -11.27
C ALA A 149 -12.21 -0.14 -9.96
N GLU A 150 -11.81 -0.87 -8.93
CA GLU A 150 -12.44 -0.77 -7.62
C GLU A 150 -11.94 0.46 -6.86
N ALA A 151 -12.90 1.25 -6.37
CA ALA A 151 -12.64 2.38 -5.47
C ALA A 151 -12.84 1.95 -4.02
N MET A 152 -11.95 2.34 -3.11
CA MET A 152 -12.10 2.04 -1.69
C MET A 152 -13.24 2.86 -1.09
N PHE A 153 -14.06 2.20 -0.27
CA PHE A 153 -15.20 2.84 0.38
C PHE A 153 -14.75 3.95 1.33
N GLY A 154 -15.37 5.12 1.19
CA GLY A 154 -15.12 6.27 2.08
C GLY A 154 -13.90 7.11 1.75
N GLU A 155 -13.11 6.76 0.75
CA GLU A 155 -12.02 7.59 0.26
C GLU A 155 -12.54 8.70 -0.68
N LYS A 156 -11.88 9.85 -0.62
CA LYS A 156 -12.13 10.95 -1.57
C LYS A 156 -11.03 10.93 -2.61
N TYR A 157 -11.43 10.86 -3.85
CA TYR A 157 -10.54 10.86 -4.99
C TYR A 157 -10.55 12.22 -5.68
N ASP A 158 -9.40 12.62 -6.22
CA ASP A 158 -9.30 13.76 -7.15
C ASP A 158 -9.89 13.36 -8.52
N ASP A 159 -10.04 14.32 -9.42
CA ASP A 159 -10.56 14.09 -10.77
C ASP A 159 -9.67 13.13 -11.59
N GLU A 160 -8.34 13.18 -11.35
CA GLU A 160 -7.36 12.26 -11.92
C GLU A 160 -6.90 11.27 -10.84
N VAL A 161 -6.99 9.98 -11.16
CA VAL A 161 -6.67 8.87 -10.26
C VAL A 161 -5.62 7.93 -10.84
N ARG A 162 -4.92 7.24 -9.96
CA ARG A 162 -3.96 6.18 -10.33
C ARG A 162 -4.64 4.82 -10.21
N VAL A 163 -4.82 4.16 -11.34
CA VAL A 163 -5.33 2.79 -11.44
C VAL A 163 -4.15 1.83 -11.41
N LEU A 164 -4.24 0.85 -10.51
CA LEU A 164 -3.27 -0.22 -10.34
C LEU A 164 -3.87 -1.52 -10.85
N SER A 165 -3.18 -2.22 -11.75
CA SER A 165 -3.59 -3.53 -12.27
C SER A 165 -2.51 -4.56 -12.02
N MET A 166 -2.89 -5.70 -11.45
CA MET A 166 -2.01 -6.83 -11.10
C MET A 166 -2.60 -8.17 -11.52
N GLY A 167 -1.71 -9.16 -11.74
CA GLY A 167 -2.11 -10.54 -12.03
C GLY A 167 -2.90 -10.66 -13.30
N ASP A 168 -2.52 -9.91 -14.36
CA ASP A 168 -3.20 -9.86 -15.65
C ASP A 168 -4.69 -9.47 -15.52
N GLY A 169 -4.97 -8.49 -14.65
CA GLY A 169 -6.31 -7.99 -14.39
C GLY A 169 -7.09 -8.74 -13.30
N PHE A 170 -6.43 -9.62 -12.55
CA PHE A 170 -7.04 -10.27 -11.39
C PHE A 170 -7.40 -9.27 -10.28
N SER A 171 -6.58 -8.25 -10.07
CA SER A 171 -6.88 -7.10 -9.21
C SER A 171 -6.73 -5.81 -10.03
N VAL A 172 -7.75 -4.97 -10.03
CA VAL A 172 -7.74 -3.63 -10.66
C VAL A 172 -8.37 -2.65 -9.68
N GLU A 173 -7.55 -1.77 -9.08
CA GLU A 173 -7.99 -0.91 -7.98
C GLU A 173 -7.42 0.50 -8.09
N LEU A 174 -8.11 1.48 -7.51
CA LEU A 174 -7.60 2.84 -7.34
C LEU A 174 -6.61 2.86 -6.16
N CYS A 175 -5.33 3.08 -6.44
CA CYS A 175 -4.33 3.08 -5.38
C CYS A 175 -3.16 4.03 -5.66
N GLY A 176 -2.90 4.96 -4.72
CA GLY A 176 -1.76 5.88 -4.73
C GLY A 176 -0.50 5.37 -4.00
N GLY A 177 -0.53 4.16 -3.46
CA GLY A 177 0.55 3.58 -2.67
C GLY A 177 1.79 3.16 -3.46
N THR A 178 2.77 2.60 -2.76
CA THR A 178 3.98 2.02 -3.39
C THR A 178 3.79 0.53 -3.63
N HIS A 179 4.21 0.05 -4.80
CA HIS A 179 4.01 -1.32 -5.23
C HIS A 179 5.27 -1.92 -5.86
N VAL A 180 5.30 -3.24 -5.93
CA VAL A 180 6.31 -3.98 -6.66
C VAL A 180 6.18 -3.78 -8.18
N SER A 181 7.23 -4.01 -8.92
CA SER A 181 7.21 -3.93 -10.39
C SER A 181 6.59 -5.17 -11.05
N ARG A 182 6.72 -6.31 -10.40
CA ARG A 182 6.19 -7.60 -10.85
C ARG A 182 5.59 -8.35 -9.66
N THR A 183 4.55 -9.13 -9.88
CA THR A 183 3.90 -9.90 -8.80
C THR A 183 4.86 -10.89 -8.12
N GLY A 184 5.86 -11.40 -8.83
CA GLY A 184 6.91 -12.27 -8.26
C GLY A 184 7.78 -11.60 -7.18
N ASP A 185 7.89 -10.27 -7.19
CA ASP A 185 8.64 -9.52 -6.18
C ASP A 185 7.96 -9.51 -4.80
N ILE A 186 6.69 -9.94 -4.72
CA ILE A 186 5.93 -10.10 -3.47
C ILE A 186 6.57 -11.19 -2.59
N GLY A 187 7.01 -12.29 -3.22
CA GLY A 187 7.47 -13.47 -2.51
C GLY A 187 6.33 -14.33 -1.98
N MET A 188 6.59 -15.14 -0.98
CA MET A 188 5.60 -16.05 -0.40
C MET A 188 4.60 -15.32 0.47
N PHE A 189 3.32 -15.54 0.23
CA PHE A 189 2.22 -14.99 1.03
C PHE A 189 1.61 -16.06 1.95
N THR A 190 1.31 -15.69 3.20
CA THR A 190 0.58 -16.53 4.15
C THR A 190 -0.27 -15.68 5.09
N ILE A 191 -1.43 -16.21 5.49
CA ILE A 191 -2.33 -15.59 6.47
C ILE A 191 -1.97 -16.12 7.86
N LEU A 192 -1.44 -15.26 8.72
CA LEU A 192 -1.00 -15.64 10.07
C LEU A 192 -2.17 -15.83 11.04
N SER A 193 -3.20 -15.01 10.91
CA SER A 193 -4.41 -15.08 11.73
C SER A 193 -5.60 -14.42 11.05
N GLU A 194 -6.78 -14.88 11.40
CA GLU A 194 -8.07 -14.28 11.07
C GLU A 194 -8.90 -14.18 12.35
N SER A 195 -9.58 -13.07 12.57
CA SER A 195 -10.47 -12.88 13.71
C SER A 195 -11.47 -11.76 13.43
N SER A 196 -12.68 -11.89 13.98
CA SER A 196 -13.68 -10.81 13.92
C SER A 196 -13.24 -9.64 14.81
N VAL A 197 -13.32 -8.42 14.29
CA VAL A 197 -13.05 -7.17 15.03
C VAL A 197 -14.34 -6.47 15.46
N SER A 198 -15.45 -6.72 14.75
CA SER A 198 -16.79 -6.24 15.11
C SER A 198 -17.86 -7.10 14.43
N SER A 199 -19.15 -6.82 14.70
CA SER A 199 -20.25 -7.56 14.05
C SER A 199 -20.19 -7.34 12.53
N GLY A 200 -19.88 -8.40 11.77
CA GLY A 200 -19.81 -8.41 10.31
C GLY A 200 -18.50 -7.87 9.71
N VAL A 201 -17.44 -7.72 10.54
CA VAL A 201 -16.07 -7.31 10.13
C VAL A 201 -15.04 -8.21 10.77
#